data_1c03f7c828ac53f7f9ac2072ef3fd6a2
#
_entry.id   1c03f7c828ac53f7f9ac2072ef3fd6a2
#
_cell.length_a   1.000
_cell.length_b   1.000
_cell.length_c   1.000
_cell.angle_alpha   90.00
_cell.angle_beta   90.00
_cell.angle_gamma   90.00
#
_symmetry.space_group_name_H-M   'P 1'
#
loop_
_entity.id
_entity.type
_entity.pdbx_description
1 polymer ?
#
loop_
_entity_poly.entity_id
_entity_poly.type
_entity_poly.pdbx_seq_one_letter_code
_entity_poly.pdbx_strand_id
1 'polypeptide(L)'
;MTIDDIPGQREIAGPAPAPAPAGAGGPAEIVLDNVTHWYGNVVAVNDITMTIGPGVTGLLGPNGAGKSTLLHLVSGFLSPSRGTVTVAGQTAWHNPGIYKVIGLVPERDSVYAFLTGRQFVAATAKLHKLPDAEAATARALAMVEMDTEAADRRIETYSKGMRQRIKVAAALVHEPRVLLLDEPFNGMDPRQRMHMMDLLHRLGDAGHTIVFSSHILEEVERLSGTVQVIVAGRLAASGDYRTIRRLMTSRPHVFQVASSDDRALAAALIGRPSVNGVELNPAGGLEVRAGDYGAFSRELAAVAREQGVRLRAVLPADESLESVFTYLVAS
;
A
#
# COMPACT_ATOMS: atom_id res chain seq x y z
N MET A 1 -1.73 -44.91 24.53
CA MET A 1 -0.96 -43.73 24.94
C MET A 1 -1.38 -42.65 23.96
N THR A 2 -2.44 -41.94 24.28
CA THR A 2 -3.16 -40.96 23.48
C THR A 2 -2.49 -39.60 23.70
N ILE A 3 -2.38 -38.80 22.62
CA ILE A 3 -1.67 -37.51 22.56
C ILE A 3 -2.55 -36.39 23.20
N ASP A 4 -2.81 -36.49 24.51
CA ASP A 4 -3.66 -35.51 25.19
C ASP A 4 -3.11 -35.08 26.57
N ASP A 5 -1.79 -35.06 26.76
CA ASP A 5 -1.21 -34.56 28.01
C ASP A 5 0.06 -33.73 27.75
N ILE A 6 -0.14 -32.46 27.27
CA ILE A 6 0.88 -31.40 27.39
C ILE A 6 0.23 -30.22 28.10
N PRO A 7 0.52 -29.97 29.39
CA PRO A 7 0.02 -28.78 30.09
C PRO A 7 0.91 -27.58 29.77
N GLY A 8 0.31 -26.47 29.37
CA GLY A 8 0.93 -25.15 29.43
C GLY A 8 1.07 -24.35 28.14
N GLN A 9 0.04 -24.28 27.31
CA GLN A 9 -0.07 -23.15 26.36
C GLN A 9 -1.08 -22.14 26.94
N ARG A 10 -0.54 -21.10 27.60
CA ARG A 10 -1.32 -19.88 27.84
C ARG A 10 -1.50 -19.20 26.48
N GLU A 11 -2.71 -19.20 26.00
CA GLU A 11 -3.18 -18.34 24.91
C GLU A 11 -2.88 -16.87 25.27
N ILE A 12 -1.85 -16.31 24.68
CA ILE A 12 -1.63 -14.87 24.72
C ILE A 12 -2.63 -14.31 23.70
N ALA A 13 -3.81 -13.93 24.17
CA ALA A 13 -4.75 -13.15 23.39
C ALA A 13 -4.06 -11.83 23.03
N GLY A 14 -3.60 -11.71 21.79
CA GLY A 14 -3.17 -10.45 21.21
C GLY A 14 -4.35 -9.46 21.23
N PRO A 15 -4.10 -8.15 21.30
CA PRO A 15 -5.15 -7.15 21.25
C PRO A 15 -5.99 -7.36 19.99
N ALA A 16 -7.32 -7.34 20.19
CA ALA A 16 -8.28 -7.44 19.11
C ALA A 16 -7.96 -6.40 18.02
N PRO A 17 -8.02 -6.75 16.72
CA PRO A 17 -7.80 -5.78 15.65
C PRO A 17 -8.81 -4.64 15.81
N ALA A 18 -8.30 -3.41 15.75
CA ALA A 18 -9.13 -2.22 15.78
C ALA A 18 -10.12 -2.28 14.61
N PRO A 19 -11.39 -1.86 14.78
CA PRO A 19 -12.36 -1.83 13.71
C PRO A 19 -11.83 -0.97 12.58
N ALA A 20 -11.89 -1.48 11.34
CA ALA A 20 -11.47 -0.77 10.14
C ALA A 20 -12.17 0.60 10.09
N PRO A 21 -11.47 1.71 9.86
CA PRO A 21 -12.09 3.01 9.70
C PRO A 21 -13.03 2.95 8.49
N ALA A 22 -14.28 3.37 8.68
CA ALA A 22 -15.25 3.58 7.62
C ALA A 22 -14.75 4.73 6.73
N GLY A 23 -13.99 4.39 5.69
CA GLY A 23 -13.46 5.33 4.70
C GLY A 23 -14.24 5.22 3.40
N ALA A 24 -14.70 6.36 2.92
CA ALA A 24 -15.22 6.68 1.58
C ALA A 24 -16.14 5.63 0.93
N GLY A 25 -17.43 5.87 1.04
CA GLY A 25 -18.56 5.02 0.71
C GLY A 25 -18.79 4.61 -0.75
N GLY A 26 -17.98 3.71 -1.26
CA GLY A 26 -18.33 2.84 -2.38
C GLY A 26 -18.37 1.39 -1.93
N PRO A 27 -19.08 0.49 -2.62
CA PRO A 27 -19.04 -0.93 -2.29
C PRO A 27 -17.60 -1.44 -2.39
N ALA A 28 -17.14 -2.20 -1.39
CA ALA A 28 -15.82 -2.82 -1.41
C ALA A 28 -15.67 -3.71 -2.64
N GLU A 29 -14.63 -3.48 -3.43
CA GLU A 29 -14.36 -4.26 -4.64
C GLU A 29 -13.58 -5.54 -4.34
N ILE A 30 -12.76 -5.54 -3.29
CA ILE A 30 -11.98 -6.70 -2.85
C ILE A 30 -12.29 -6.93 -1.37
N VAL A 31 -12.68 -8.15 -1.03
CA VAL A 31 -12.95 -8.57 0.36
C VAL A 31 -12.20 -9.86 0.63
N LEU A 32 -11.40 -9.84 1.68
CA LEU A 32 -10.76 -11.01 2.27
C LEU A 32 -11.39 -11.25 3.64
N ASP A 33 -11.81 -12.48 3.90
CA ASP A 33 -12.41 -12.87 5.17
C ASP A 33 -11.66 -14.07 5.75
N ASN A 34 -10.91 -13.84 6.84
CA ASN A 34 -10.09 -14.82 7.57
C ASN A 34 -9.17 -15.65 6.68
N VAL A 35 -8.54 -14.99 5.69
CA VAL A 35 -7.75 -15.64 4.66
C VAL A 35 -6.41 -16.11 5.19
N THR A 36 -6.16 -17.41 5.05
CA THR A 36 -4.86 -18.04 5.35
C THR A 36 -4.40 -18.85 4.14
N HIS A 37 -3.11 -18.79 3.82
CA HIS A 37 -2.51 -19.62 2.80
C HIS A 37 -1.11 -20.10 3.23
N TRP A 38 -0.86 -21.38 3.04
CA TRP A 38 0.44 -21.98 3.31
C TRP A 38 0.94 -22.81 2.12
N TYR A 39 2.26 -22.78 1.93
CA TYR A 39 3.00 -23.62 0.99
C TYR A 39 3.70 -24.73 1.79
N GLY A 40 3.16 -25.97 1.72
CA GLY A 40 3.66 -27.04 2.55
C GLY A 40 3.57 -26.67 4.05
N ASN A 41 4.71 -26.50 4.71
CA ASN A 41 4.79 -26.15 6.13
C ASN A 41 5.02 -24.64 6.39
N VAL A 42 5.07 -23.82 5.34
CA VAL A 42 5.32 -22.38 5.46
C VAL A 42 4.02 -21.61 5.32
N VAL A 43 3.65 -20.87 6.36
CA VAL A 43 2.50 -19.96 6.32
C VAL A 43 2.93 -18.66 5.65
N ALA A 44 2.40 -18.41 4.45
CA ALA A 44 2.72 -17.20 3.68
C ALA A 44 1.75 -16.05 3.96
N VAL A 45 0.47 -16.37 4.22
CA VAL A 45 -0.59 -15.44 4.62
C VAL A 45 -1.34 -16.06 5.79
N ASN A 46 -1.58 -15.31 6.84
CA ASN A 46 -2.11 -15.82 8.10
C ASN A 46 -3.23 -14.91 8.63
N ASP A 47 -4.47 -15.41 8.53
CA ASP A 47 -5.67 -14.80 9.12
C ASP A 47 -5.87 -13.33 8.73
N ILE A 48 -5.82 -13.06 7.42
CA ILE A 48 -6.04 -11.69 6.90
C ILE A 48 -7.53 -11.47 6.65
N THR A 49 -8.07 -10.44 7.32
CA THR A 49 -9.39 -9.89 7.04
C THR A 49 -9.22 -8.42 6.67
N MET A 50 -9.62 -8.06 5.44
CA MET A 50 -9.54 -6.67 4.96
C MET A 50 -10.48 -6.43 3.80
N THR A 51 -10.80 -5.14 3.57
CA THR A 51 -11.59 -4.68 2.43
C THR A 51 -10.81 -3.59 1.68
N ILE A 52 -10.90 -3.60 0.35
CA ILE A 52 -10.29 -2.57 -0.49
C ILE A 52 -11.36 -2.06 -1.44
N GLY A 53 -11.58 -0.74 -1.43
CA GLY A 53 -12.51 -0.03 -2.31
C GLY A 53 -11.82 0.64 -3.49
N PRO A 54 -12.57 1.46 -4.26
CA PRO A 54 -12.03 2.27 -5.35
C PRO A 54 -10.91 3.21 -4.90
N GLY A 55 -10.01 3.53 -5.84
CA GLY A 55 -8.82 4.34 -5.60
C GLY A 55 -7.55 3.52 -5.61
N VAL A 56 -6.45 4.12 -5.16
CA VAL A 56 -5.13 3.47 -5.15
C VAL A 56 -4.76 3.05 -3.73
N THR A 57 -4.51 1.78 -3.54
CA THR A 57 -4.08 1.17 -2.27
C THR A 57 -2.67 0.58 -2.42
N GLY A 58 -1.75 1.01 -1.56
CA GLY A 58 -0.41 0.46 -1.47
C GLY A 58 -0.37 -0.78 -0.56
N LEU A 59 0.18 -1.88 -1.05
CA LEU A 59 0.46 -3.09 -0.28
C LEU A 59 1.93 -3.09 0.15
N LEU A 60 2.18 -2.73 1.38
CA LEU A 60 3.50 -2.52 1.94
C LEU A 60 3.93 -3.67 2.83
N GLY A 61 5.21 -3.99 2.82
CA GLY A 61 5.80 -5.00 3.71
C GLY A 61 7.20 -5.40 3.26
N PRO A 62 8.01 -5.99 4.15
CA PRO A 62 9.34 -6.49 3.79
C PRO A 62 9.26 -7.62 2.75
N ASN A 63 10.41 -7.96 2.17
CA ASN A 63 10.49 -9.11 1.28
C ASN A 63 10.12 -10.38 2.04
N GLY A 64 9.31 -11.24 1.42
CA GLY A 64 8.79 -12.45 2.06
C GLY A 64 7.60 -12.23 3.01
N ALA A 65 7.09 -11.01 3.17
CA ALA A 65 5.94 -10.73 4.03
C ALA A 65 4.60 -11.33 3.55
N GLY A 66 4.54 -11.86 2.31
CA GLY A 66 3.32 -12.45 1.74
C GLY A 66 2.60 -11.60 0.70
N LYS A 67 3.15 -10.44 0.29
CA LYS A 67 2.51 -9.49 -0.65
C LYS A 67 2.10 -10.14 -1.98
N SER A 68 3.04 -10.78 -2.69
CA SER A 68 2.76 -11.45 -3.97
C SER A 68 1.79 -12.62 -3.80
N THR A 69 1.88 -13.36 -2.68
CA THR A 69 0.91 -14.42 -2.35
C THR A 69 -0.49 -13.85 -2.21
N LEU A 70 -0.62 -12.71 -1.54
CA LEU A 70 -1.90 -12.03 -1.36
C LEU A 70 -2.48 -11.56 -2.70
N LEU A 71 -1.67 -10.96 -3.58
CA LEU A 71 -2.10 -10.58 -4.94
C LEU A 71 -2.52 -11.80 -5.76
N HIS A 72 -1.85 -12.94 -5.63
CA HIS A 72 -2.23 -14.18 -6.30
C HIS A 72 -3.52 -14.80 -5.75
N LEU A 73 -3.80 -14.65 -4.45
CA LEU A 73 -5.07 -15.06 -3.85
C LEU A 73 -6.23 -14.19 -4.37
N VAL A 74 -6.03 -12.86 -4.41
CA VAL A 74 -7.02 -11.90 -4.94
C VAL A 74 -7.27 -12.10 -6.42
N SER A 75 -6.23 -12.41 -7.21
CA SER A 75 -6.39 -12.70 -8.64
C SER A 75 -6.99 -14.08 -8.95
N GLY A 76 -7.22 -14.92 -7.94
CA GLY A 76 -7.71 -16.27 -8.14
C GLY A 76 -6.69 -17.25 -8.73
N PHE A 77 -5.39 -16.92 -8.76
CA PHE A 77 -4.32 -17.85 -9.14
C PHE A 77 -4.01 -18.86 -8.06
N LEU A 78 -4.25 -18.49 -6.79
CA LEU A 78 -4.10 -19.38 -5.65
C LEU A 78 -5.43 -19.56 -4.93
N SER A 79 -5.67 -20.81 -4.46
CA SER A 79 -6.75 -21.08 -3.53
C SER A 79 -6.35 -20.65 -2.13
N PRO A 80 -7.19 -19.94 -1.37
CA PRO A 80 -6.96 -19.81 0.06
C PRO A 80 -7.01 -21.20 0.71
N SER A 81 -6.11 -21.45 1.66
CA SER A 81 -6.15 -22.67 2.47
C SER A 81 -7.26 -22.62 3.51
N ARG A 82 -7.59 -21.39 3.97
CA ARG A 82 -8.76 -21.08 4.80
C ARG A 82 -9.30 -19.70 4.43
N GLY A 83 -10.56 -19.45 4.78
CA GLY A 83 -11.23 -18.18 4.53
C GLY A 83 -11.71 -18.04 3.09
N THR A 84 -12.16 -16.85 2.73
CA THR A 84 -12.70 -16.54 1.41
C THR A 84 -12.14 -15.25 0.83
N VAL A 85 -11.99 -15.22 -0.49
CA VAL A 85 -11.61 -14.02 -1.25
C VAL A 85 -12.69 -13.75 -2.28
N THR A 86 -13.25 -12.54 -2.25
CA THR A 86 -14.20 -12.08 -3.27
C THR A 86 -13.71 -10.78 -3.92
N VAL A 87 -13.98 -10.66 -5.22
CA VAL A 87 -13.68 -9.47 -6.00
C VAL A 87 -14.92 -9.10 -6.80
N ALA A 88 -15.33 -7.84 -6.72
CA ALA A 88 -16.58 -7.36 -7.31
C ALA A 88 -17.80 -8.24 -6.95
N GLY A 89 -17.86 -8.72 -5.71
CA GLY A 89 -18.91 -9.59 -5.19
C GLY A 89 -18.85 -11.05 -5.66
N GLN A 90 -17.81 -11.46 -6.39
CA GLN A 90 -17.63 -12.82 -6.91
C GLN A 90 -16.47 -13.50 -6.22
N THR A 91 -16.60 -14.82 -5.95
CA THR A 91 -15.46 -15.62 -5.45
C THR A 91 -14.31 -15.59 -6.46
N ALA A 92 -13.10 -15.29 -5.97
CA ALA A 92 -11.92 -15.19 -6.84
C ALA A 92 -11.45 -16.57 -7.34
N TRP A 93 -11.35 -17.54 -6.45
CA TRP A 93 -10.86 -18.89 -6.78
C TRP A 93 -11.87 -19.68 -7.60
N HIS A 94 -11.36 -20.44 -8.58
CA HIS A 94 -12.13 -21.33 -9.45
C HIS A 94 -13.23 -20.60 -10.27
N ASN A 95 -13.03 -19.34 -10.57
CA ASN A 95 -13.96 -18.50 -11.29
C ASN A 95 -13.29 -17.83 -12.52
N PRO A 96 -13.38 -18.45 -13.72
CA PRO A 96 -12.82 -17.82 -14.92
C PRO A 96 -13.44 -16.46 -15.28
N GLY A 97 -14.64 -16.16 -14.77
CA GLY A 97 -15.31 -14.88 -14.96
C GLY A 97 -14.58 -13.70 -14.31
N ILE A 98 -13.77 -13.99 -13.29
CA ILE A 98 -13.03 -12.97 -12.54
C ILE A 98 -12.02 -12.22 -13.41
N TYR A 99 -11.44 -12.91 -14.43
CA TYR A 99 -10.48 -12.30 -15.34
C TYR A 99 -11.07 -11.22 -16.27
N LYS A 100 -12.39 -11.10 -16.35
CA LYS A 100 -13.05 -9.98 -17.02
C LYS A 100 -13.02 -8.71 -16.16
N VAL A 101 -12.82 -8.86 -14.86
CA VAL A 101 -12.89 -7.80 -13.86
C VAL A 101 -11.50 -7.38 -13.41
N ILE A 102 -10.53 -8.32 -13.43
CA ILE A 102 -9.18 -8.11 -12.91
C ILE A 102 -8.16 -8.01 -14.04
N GLY A 103 -7.29 -6.98 -13.98
CA GLY A 103 -6.01 -6.92 -14.66
C GLY A 103 -4.89 -7.23 -13.67
N LEU A 104 -3.95 -8.11 -14.04
CA LEU A 104 -2.81 -8.46 -13.19
C LEU A 104 -1.50 -8.19 -13.92
N VAL A 105 -0.60 -7.50 -13.23
CA VAL A 105 0.79 -7.27 -13.64
C VAL A 105 1.70 -7.97 -12.64
N PRO A 106 2.25 -9.14 -12.95
CA PRO A 106 3.14 -9.85 -12.04
C PRO A 106 4.54 -9.20 -12.02
N GLU A 107 5.28 -9.39 -10.92
CA GLU A 107 6.66 -8.93 -10.78
C GLU A 107 7.57 -9.55 -11.85
N ARG A 108 7.44 -10.87 -12.05
CA ARG A 108 8.28 -11.60 -13.01
C ARG A 108 8.02 -11.16 -14.43
N ASP A 109 9.05 -11.24 -15.27
CA ASP A 109 8.91 -11.05 -16.73
C ASP A 109 7.97 -12.13 -17.29
N SER A 110 6.76 -11.70 -17.66
CA SER A 110 5.70 -12.54 -18.20
C SER A 110 5.40 -12.22 -19.66
N VAL A 111 6.38 -11.65 -20.36
CA VAL A 111 6.27 -11.26 -21.77
C VAL A 111 7.01 -12.25 -22.69
N TYR A 112 6.52 -12.40 -23.90
CA TYR A 112 7.15 -13.27 -24.91
C TYR A 112 8.11 -12.46 -25.76
N ALA A 113 9.42 -12.71 -25.61
CA ALA A 113 10.50 -11.93 -26.23
C ALA A 113 10.42 -11.85 -27.76
N PHE A 114 9.88 -12.91 -28.42
CA PHE A 114 9.76 -13.00 -29.88
C PHE A 114 8.58 -12.21 -30.47
N LEU A 115 7.62 -11.77 -29.65
CA LEU A 115 6.51 -10.93 -30.10
C LEU A 115 6.91 -9.45 -30.11
N THR A 116 6.19 -8.65 -30.90
CA THR A 116 6.21 -7.19 -30.72
C THR A 116 5.30 -6.79 -29.55
N GLY A 117 5.50 -5.59 -28.99
CA GLY A 117 4.63 -5.08 -27.94
C GLY A 117 3.16 -5.04 -28.36
N ARG A 118 2.90 -4.56 -29.58
CA ARG A 118 1.55 -4.55 -30.16
C ARG A 118 0.96 -5.95 -30.26
N GLN A 119 1.74 -6.93 -30.74
CA GLN A 119 1.28 -8.33 -30.84
C GLN A 119 0.95 -8.92 -29.48
N PHE A 120 1.74 -8.60 -28.45
CA PHE A 120 1.51 -9.09 -27.10
C PHE A 120 0.19 -8.54 -26.53
N VAL A 121 -0.07 -7.22 -26.61
CA VAL A 121 -1.31 -6.60 -26.14
C VAL A 121 -2.52 -7.08 -26.97
N ALA A 122 -2.37 -7.17 -28.30
CA ALA A 122 -3.43 -7.68 -29.18
C ALA A 122 -3.79 -9.14 -28.90
N ALA A 123 -2.80 -9.99 -28.56
CA ALA A 123 -3.08 -11.36 -28.14
C ALA A 123 -3.93 -11.41 -26.88
N THR A 124 -3.62 -10.56 -25.90
CA THR A 124 -4.43 -10.44 -24.67
C THR A 124 -5.85 -9.95 -24.98
N ALA A 125 -6.01 -8.94 -25.83
CA ALA A 125 -7.32 -8.46 -26.27
C ALA A 125 -8.18 -9.57 -26.92
N LYS A 126 -7.54 -10.40 -27.76
CA LYS A 126 -8.19 -11.56 -28.38
C LYS A 126 -8.58 -12.64 -27.38
N LEU A 127 -7.74 -12.93 -26.38
CA LEU A 127 -8.04 -13.86 -25.30
C LEU A 127 -9.26 -13.41 -24.48
N HIS A 128 -9.39 -12.10 -24.26
CA HIS A 128 -10.58 -11.50 -23.62
C HIS A 128 -11.79 -11.43 -24.56
N LYS A 129 -11.66 -11.85 -25.83
CA LYS A 129 -12.71 -11.83 -26.85
C LYS A 129 -13.32 -10.45 -27.04
N LEU A 130 -12.48 -9.40 -27.02
CA LEU A 130 -12.95 -8.03 -27.22
C LEU A 130 -13.47 -7.86 -28.65
N PRO A 131 -14.62 -7.17 -28.85
CA PRO A 131 -15.23 -7.00 -30.18
C PRO A 131 -14.31 -6.32 -31.18
N ASP A 132 -13.54 -5.32 -30.72
CA ASP A 132 -12.54 -4.60 -31.51
C ASP A 132 -11.19 -4.67 -30.77
N ALA A 133 -10.49 -5.78 -30.97
CA ALA A 133 -9.20 -6.02 -30.36
C ALA A 133 -8.11 -5.04 -30.83
N GLU A 134 -8.23 -4.51 -32.07
CA GLU A 134 -7.26 -3.56 -32.62
C GLU A 134 -7.40 -2.19 -31.96
N ALA A 135 -8.60 -1.65 -31.91
CA ALA A 135 -8.86 -0.37 -31.23
C ALA A 135 -8.56 -0.46 -29.72
N ALA A 136 -8.91 -1.56 -29.04
CA ALA A 136 -8.55 -1.77 -27.64
C ALA A 136 -7.05 -1.79 -27.43
N THR A 137 -6.30 -2.47 -28.30
CA THR A 137 -4.84 -2.51 -28.28
C THR A 137 -4.23 -1.12 -28.45
N ALA A 138 -4.73 -0.34 -29.43
CA ALA A 138 -4.25 1.01 -29.67
C ALA A 138 -4.49 1.91 -28.45
N ARG A 139 -5.69 1.85 -27.84
CA ARG A 139 -5.99 2.60 -26.61
C ARG A 139 -5.06 2.21 -25.45
N ALA A 140 -4.89 0.92 -25.21
CA ALA A 140 -4.05 0.45 -24.11
C ALA A 140 -2.57 0.86 -24.27
N LEU A 141 -2.03 0.81 -25.49
CA LEU A 141 -0.69 1.29 -25.80
C LEU A 141 -0.54 2.80 -25.58
N ALA A 142 -1.54 3.58 -26.00
CA ALA A 142 -1.56 5.03 -25.80
C ALA A 142 -1.60 5.39 -24.31
N MET A 143 -2.38 4.65 -23.48
CA MET A 143 -2.48 4.88 -22.03
C MET A 143 -1.12 4.76 -21.34
N VAL A 144 -0.26 3.84 -21.78
CA VAL A 144 1.09 3.65 -21.22
C VAL A 144 2.17 4.43 -21.99
N GLU A 145 1.78 5.37 -22.83
CA GLU A 145 2.69 6.22 -23.64
C GLU A 145 3.68 5.39 -24.48
N MET A 146 3.24 4.28 -25.03
CA MET A 146 4.03 3.48 -25.96
C MET A 146 3.72 3.95 -27.37
N ASP A 147 4.68 4.64 -28.00
CA ASP A 147 4.54 5.07 -29.38
C ASP A 147 4.49 3.91 -30.38
N THR A 148 4.05 4.19 -31.60
CA THR A 148 3.85 3.16 -32.62
C THR A 148 5.14 2.46 -32.98
N GLU A 149 6.24 3.19 -33.12
CA GLU A 149 7.53 2.63 -33.49
C GLU A 149 8.04 1.66 -32.39
N ALA A 150 7.98 2.07 -31.14
CA ALA A 150 8.34 1.23 -30.02
C ALA A 150 7.42 0.00 -29.90
N ALA A 151 6.11 0.18 -30.09
CA ALA A 151 5.14 -0.91 -30.01
C ALA A 151 5.36 -2.00 -31.08
N ASP A 152 5.90 -1.63 -32.24
CA ASP A 152 6.13 -2.55 -33.36
C ASP A 152 7.53 -3.21 -33.35
N ARG A 153 8.39 -2.85 -32.41
CA ARG A 153 9.67 -3.55 -32.17
C ARG A 153 9.44 -4.81 -31.32
N ARG A 154 10.34 -5.79 -31.47
CA ARG A 154 10.33 -7.00 -30.66
C ARG A 154 10.61 -6.72 -29.19
N ILE A 155 9.92 -7.40 -28.30
CA ILE A 155 10.05 -7.24 -26.83
C ILE A 155 11.47 -7.59 -26.36
N GLU A 156 12.20 -8.47 -27.04
CA GLU A 156 13.60 -8.77 -26.71
C GLU A 156 14.50 -7.53 -26.71
N THR A 157 14.14 -6.50 -27.52
CA THR A 157 14.89 -5.24 -27.62
C THR A 157 14.47 -4.20 -26.58
N TYR A 158 13.45 -4.50 -25.74
CA TYR A 158 12.89 -3.56 -24.79
C TYR A 158 13.78 -3.40 -23.55
N SER A 159 13.87 -2.16 -23.04
CA SER A 159 14.34 -1.93 -21.67
C SER A 159 13.39 -2.56 -20.64
N LYS A 160 13.84 -2.70 -19.40
CA LYS A 160 12.98 -3.18 -18.31
C LYS A 160 11.73 -2.31 -18.18
N GLY A 161 11.86 -0.98 -18.23
CA GLY A 161 10.72 -0.05 -18.14
C GLY A 161 9.76 -0.19 -19.32
N MET A 162 10.24 -0.43 -20.54
CA MET A 162 9.36 -0.72 -21.69
C MET A 162 8.62 -2.03 -21.52
N ARG A 163 9.28 -3.09 -21.04
CA ARG A 163 8.60 -4.36 -20.70
C ARG A 163 7.54 -4.17 -19.63
N GLN A 164 7.82 -3.36 -18.63
CA GLN A 164 6.83 -3.09 -17.59
C GLN A 164 5.62 -2.33 -18.14
N ARG A 165 5.82 -1.30 -18.97
CA ARG A 165 4.73 -0.57 -19.62
C ARG A 165 3.85 -1.49 -20.48
N ILE A 166 4.46 -2.40 -21.24
CA ILE A 166 3.67 -3.32 -22.08
C ILE A 166 2.88 -4.35 -21.25
N LYS A 167 3.39 -4.79 -20.09
CA LYS A 167 2.63 -5.62 -19.15
C LYS A 167 1.41 -4.87 -18.62
N VAL A 168 1.58 -3.59 -18.26
CA VAL A 168 0.47 -2.75 -17.79
C VAL A 168 -0.55 -2.53 -18.93
N ALA A 169 -0.11 -2.26 -20.16
CA ALA A 169 -1.00 -2.14 -21.32
C ALA A 169 -1.84 -3.41 -21.52
N ALA A 170 -1.20 -4.58 -21.45
CA ALA A 170 -1.89 -5.86 -21.57
C ALA A 170 -2.92 -6.07 -20.44
N ALA A 171 -2.58 -5.68 -19.21
CA ALA A 171 -3.50 -5.77 -18.08
C ALA A 171 -4.67 -4.79 -18.16
N LEU A 172 -4.52 -3.66 -18.87
CA LEU A 172 -5.55 -2.63 -19.05
C LEU A 172 -6.41 -2.83 -20.30
N VAL A 173 -6.02 -3.70 -21.25
CA VAL A 173 -6.64 -3.79 -22.59
C VAL A 173 -8.14 -4.10 -22.58
N HIS A 174 -8.62 -4.78 -21.54
CA HIS A 174 -10.03 -5.15 -21.35
C HIS A 174 -10.77 -4.24 -20.34
N GLU A 175 -10.16 -3.10 -19.97
CA GLU A 175 -10.72 -2.08 -19.07
C GLU A 175 -11.19 -2.67 -17.73
N PRO A 176 -10.29 -3.34 -16.96
CA PRO A 176 -10.65 -4.02 -15.72
C PRO A 176 -11.10 -3.03 -14.65
N ARG A 177 -12.04 -3.42 -13.79
CA ARG A 177 -12.44 -2.65 -12.60
C ARG A 177 -11.36 -2.69 -11.52
N VAL A 178 -10.64 -3.80 -11.41
CA VAL A 178 -9.60 -4.05 -10.42
C VAL A 178 -8.27 -4.27 -11.13
N LEU A 179 -7.24 -3.51 -10.73
CA LEU A 179 -5.88 -3.65 -11.26
C LEU A 179 -4.93 -4.04 -10.13
N LEU A 180 -4.30 -5.19 -10.26
CA LEU A 180 -3.34 -5.73 -9.31
C LEU A 180 -1.94 -5.63 -9.92
N LEU A 181 -1.00 -4.98 -9.21
CA LEU A 181 0.34 -4.73 -9.71
C LEU A 181 1.38 -5.20 -8.67
N ASP A 182 2.21 -6.14 -9.04
CA ASP A 182 3.30 -6.60 -8.18
C ASP A 182 4.60 -5.92 -8.59
N GLU A 183 5.12 -5.03 -7.72
CA GLU A 183 6.33 -4.23 -7.91
C GLU A 183 6.35 -3.48 -9.27
N PRO A 184 5.32 -2.67 -9.60
CA PRO A 184 5.12 -2.13 -10.94
C PRO A 184 6.21 -1.17 -11.43
N PHE A 185 6.99 -0.58 -10.52
CA PHE A 185 8.00 0.44 -10.83
C PHE A 185 9.41 -0.11 -10.99
N ASN A 186 9.59 -1.42 -10.77
CA ASN A 186 10.90 -2.06 -10.85
C ASN A 186 11.53 -1.92 -12.24
N GLY A 187 12.74 -1.33 -12.26
CA GLY A 187 13.52 -1.16 -13.48
C GLY A 187 13.08 -0.01 -14.39
N MET A 188 12.19 0.86 -13.90
CA MET A 188 11.86 2.13 -14.56
C MET A 188 12.84 3.23 -14.14
N ASP A 189 13.18 4.10 -15.07
CA ASP A 189 13.86 5.35 -14.74
C ASP A 189 12.89 6.33 -14.03
N PRO A 190 13.41 7.38 -13.36
CA PRO A 190 12.57 8.29 -12.58
C PRO A 190 11.45 8.94 -13.39
N ARG A 191 11.66 9.28 -14.66
CA ARG A 191 10.65 9.90 -15.52
C ARG A 191 9.55 8.91 -15.88
N GLN A 192 9.92 7.70 -16.29
CA GLN A 192 8.96 6.63 -16.59
C GLN A 192 8.13 6.24 -15.37
N ARG A 193 8.76 6.21 -14.18
CA ARG A 193 8.08 5.94 -12.92
C ARG A 193 7.02 7.00 -12.62
N MET A 194 7.35 8.28 -12.79
CA MET A 194 6.38 9.37 -12.59
C MET A 194 5.19 9.24 -13.52
N HIS A 195 5.41 9.03 -14.83
CA HIS A 195 4.31 8.86 -15.80
C HIS A 195 3.42 7.66 -15.45
N MET A 196 4.01 6.56 -14.96
CA MET A 196 3.23 5.40 -14.52
C MET A 196 2.41 5.72 -13.26
N MET A 197 2.97 6.45 -12.29
CA MET A 197 2.23 6.91 -11.11
C MET A 197 1.07 7.80 -11.50
N ASP A 198 1.27 8.77 -12.41
CA ASP A 198 0.22 9.66 -12.90
C ASP A 198 -0.89 8.88 -13.63
N LEU A 199 -0.55 7.83 -14.38
CA LEU A 199 -1.53 6.95 -15.00
C LEU A 199 -2.37 6.23 -13.93
N LEU A 200 -1.73 5.63 -12.93
CA LEU A 200 -2.42 4.90 -11.87
C LEU A 200 -3.30 5.83 -11.02
N HIS A 201 -2.86 7.06 -10.75
CA HIS A 201 -3.68 8.08 -10.09
C HIS A 201 -4.95 8.38 -10.89
N ARG A 202 -4.80 8.71 -12.19
CA ARG A 202 -5.97 8.99 -13.05
C ARG A 202 -6.96 7.84 -13.11
N LEU A 203 -6.47 6.60 -13.15
CA LEU A 203 -7.32 5.41 -13.12
C LEU A 203 -8.04 5.26 -11.77
N GLY A 204 -7.34 5.50 -10.66
CA GLY A 204 -7.93 5.49 -9.31
C GLY A 204 -9.03 6.56 -9.17
N ASP A 205 -8.77 7.79 -9.64
CA ASP A 205 -9.73 8.89 -9.64
C ASP A 205 -10.94 8.62 -10.55
N ALA A 206 -10.75 7.85 -11.62
CA ALA A 206 -11.82 7.37 -12.49
C ALA A 206 -12.66 6.22 -11.88
N GLY A 207 -12.35 5.78 -10.66
CA GLY A 207 -13.12 4.79 -9.92
C GLY A 207 -12.62 3.35 -10.04
N HIS A 208 -11.46 3.11 -10.66
CA HIS A 208 -10.84 1.79 -10.62
C HIS A 208 -10.29 1.48 -9.22
N THR A 209 -10.34 0.22 -8.82
CA THR A 209 -9.67 -0.26 -7.61
C THR A 209 -8.27 -0.75 -7.98
N ILE A 210 -7.25 -0.08 -7.50
CA ILE A 210 -5.85 -0.38 -7.82
C ILE A 210 -5.14 -0.83 -6.55
N VAL A 211 -4.52 -2.00 -6.60
CA VAL A 211 -3.65 -2.50 -5.53
C VAL A 211 -2.27 -2.73 -6.10
N PHE A 212 -1.28 -2.05 -5.56
CA PHE A 212 0.11 -2.27 -5.97
C PHE A 212 0.98 -2.63 -4.77
N SER A 213 1.87 -3.59 -4.97
CA SER A 213 2.91 -3.89 -3.99
C SER A 213 4.12 -3.00 -4.24
N SER A 214 4.76 -2.57 -3.18
CA SER A 214 6.10 -1.99 -3.22
C SER A 214 6.83 -2.24 -1.90
N HIS A 215 8.14 -2.30 -1.96
CA HIS A 215 9.04 -2.25 -0.80
C HIS A 215 9.67 -0.85 -0.63
N ILE A 216 9.39 0.08 -1.54
CA ILE A 216 9.87 1.47 -1.52
C ILE A 216 8.76 2.34 -0.94
N LEU A 217 8.99 2.83 0.26
CA LEU A 217 8.03 3.62 1.03
C LEU A 217 7.61 4.90 0.31
N GLU A 218 8.57 5.57 -0.32
CA GLU A 218 8.35 6.82 -1.05
C GLU A 218 7.38 6.64 -2.24
N GLU A 219 7.41 5.48 -2.91
CA GLU A 219 6.45 5.14 -3.98
C GLU A 219 5.03 5.02 -3.41
N VAL A 220 4.91 4.34 -2.27
CA VAL A 220 3.62 4.14 -1.61
C VAL A 220 3.07 5.46 -1.08
N GLU A 221 3.89 6.26 -0.43
CA GLU A 221 3.51 7.57 0.13
C GLU A 221 3.04 8.54 -0.95
N ARG A 222 3.70 8.49 -2.13
CA ARG A 222 3.39 9.39 -3.24
C ARG A 222 2.14 8.98 -4.01
N LEU A 223 1.88 7.67 -4.15
CA LEU A 223 0.84 7.15 -5.04
C LEU A 223 -0.45 6.78 -4.31
N SER A 224 -0.39 6.31 -3.08
CA SER A 224 -1.57 5.76 -2.40
C SER A 224 -2.10 6.65 -1.29
N GLY A 225 -3.43 6.84 -1.25
CA GLY A 225 -4.13 7.44 -0.11
C GLY A 225 -4.35 6.46 1.04
N THR A 226 -4.31 5.15 0.73
CA THR A 226 -4.55 4.06 1.70
C THR A 226 -3.44 3.04 1.59
N VAL A 227 -2.99 2.53 2.74
CA VAL A 227 -1.97 1.48 2.81
C VAL A 227 -2.48 0.25 3.56
N GLN A 228 -2.04 -0.93 3.11
CA GLN A 228 -2.19 -2.20 3.79
C GLN A 228 -0.79 -2.69 4.15
N VAL A 229 -0.45 -2.69 5.42
CA VAL A 229 0.90 -3.11 5.87
C VAL A 229 0.85 -4.58 6.26
N ILE A 230 1.64 -5.39 5.56
CA ILE A 230 1.76 -6.83 5.79
C ILE A 230 3.12 -7.13 6.43
N VAL A 231 3.10 -7.79 7.57
CA VAL A 231 4.30 -8.23 8.31
C VAL A 231 4.13 -9.70 8.69
N ALA A 232 5.10 -10.52 8.34
CA ALA A 232 5.09 -11.96 8.64
C ALA A 232 3.76 -12.67 8.26
N GLY A 233 3.21 -12.32 7.10
CA GLY A 233 1.95 -12.88 6.60
C GLY A 233 0.68 -12.34 7.25
N ARG A 234 0.76 -11.37 8.15
CA ARG A 234 -0.40 -10.78 8.86
C ARG A 234 -0.62 -9.33 8.44
N LEU A 235 -1.88 -8.89 8.51
CA LEU A 235 -2.22 -7.48 8.37
C LEU A 235 -1.85 -6.74 9.67
N ALA A 236 -0.78 -5.95 9.62
CA ALA A 236 -0.30 -5.18 10.76
C ALA A 236 -1.01 -3.83 10.91
N ALA A 237 -1.36 -3.19 9.79
CA ALA A 237 -2.11 -1.94 9.78
C ALA A 237 -2.84 -1.76 8.45
N SER A 238 -3.97 -1.02 8.49
CA SER A 238 -4.82 -0.69 7.33
C SER A 238 -5.35 0.73 7.44
N GLY A 239 -5.25 1.52 6.39
CA GLY A 239 -5.82 2.86 6.31
C GLY A 239 -4.84 3.93 5.83
N ASP A 240 -5.16 5.20 6.09
CA ASP A 240 -4.25 6.32 5.87
C ASP A 240 -3.07 6.25 6.86
N TYR A 241 -1.85 6.28 6.36
CA TYR A 241 -0.64 6.06 7.19
C TYR A 241 -0.43 7.16 8.24
N ARG A 242 -0.85 8.40 7.98
CA ARG A 242 -0.77 9.49 8.96
C ARG A 242 -1.76 9.24 10.11
N THR A 243 -2.96 8.76 9.77
CA THR A 243 -3.95 8.34 10.76
C THR A 243 -3.44 7.15 11.57
N ILE A 244 -2.84 6.15 10.92
CA ILE A 244 -2.22 5.01 11.60
C ILE A 244 -1.16 5.52 12.59
N ARG A 245 -0.24 6.42 12.15
CA ARG A 245 0.80 6.97 13.01
C ARG A 245 0.23 7.69 14.25
N ARG A 246 -0.81 8.49 14.07
CA ARG A 246 -1.45 9.22 15.17
C ARG A 246 -2.10 8.30 16.22
N LEU A 247 -2.55 7.13 15.81
CA LEU A 247 -3.15 6.12 16.70
C LEU A 247 -2.12 5.23 17.39
N MET A 248 -0.86 5.25 16.97
CA MET A 248 0.22 4.47 17.59
C MET A 248 0.68 5.12 18.90
N THR A 249 0.19 4.64 20.04
CA THR A 249 0.54 5.12 21.38
C THR A 249 1.77 4.43 21.98
N SER A 250 2.22 3.33 21.39
CA SER A 250 3.38 2.54 21.87
C SER A 250 4.73 3.25 21.65
N ARG A 251 4.78 4.27 20.80
CA ARG A 251 5.95 5.07 20.50
C ARG A 251 5.62 6.55 20.63
N PRO A 252 6.47 7.35 21.34
CA PRO A 252 6.25 8.78 21.42
C PRO A 252 6.22 9.44 20.05
N HIS A 253 5.31 10.42 19.88
CA HIS A 253 5.29 11.29 18.72
C HIS A 253 6.40 12.33 18.83
N VAL A 254 7.03 12.65 17.70
CA VAL A 254 8.10 13.63 17.63
C VAL A 254 7.60 14.88 16.90
N PHE A 255 7.73 16.05 17.54
CA PHE A 255 7.34 17.32 16.97
C PHE A 255 8.54 18.25 16.87
N GLN A 256 8.68 18.94 15.73
CA GLN A 256 9.55 20.08 15.59
C GLN A 256 8.72 21.36 15.86
N VAL A 257 9.09 22.10 16.89
CA VAL A 257 8.38 23.32 17.29
C VAL A 257 9.34 24.51 17.23
N ALA A 258 8.94 25.56 16.53
CA ALA A 258 9.68 26.83 16.55
C ALA A 258 8.82 27.91 17.18
N SER A 259 9.42 28.73 18.03
CA SER A 259 8.71 29.75 18.78
C SER A 259 9.47 31.10 18.84
N SER A 260 8.90 32.08 19.51
CA SER A 260 9.57 33.35 19.77
C SER A 260 10.61 33.28 20.92
N ASP A 261 10.44 32.29 21.82
CA ASP A 261 11.38 31.97 22.91
C ASP A 261 11.35 30.46 23.16
N ASP A 262 12.26 29.75 22.49
CA ASP A 262 12.33 28.30 22.53
C ASP A 262 12.73 27.77 23.92
N ARG A 263 13.57 28.54 24.68
CA ARG A 263 14.01 28.13 26.03
C ARG A 263 12.88 28.23 27.06
N ALA A 264 12.11 29.31 27.04
CA ALA A 264 10.98 29.49 27.94
C ALA A 264 9.90 28.40 27.64
N LEU A 265 9.65 28.16 26.36
CA LEU A 265 8.69 27.13 25.94
C LEU A 265 9.15 25.73 26.36
N ALA A 266 10.43 25.38 26.18
CA ALA A 266 10.99 24.08 26.56
C ALA A 266 10.84 23.82 28.07
N ALA A 267 11.23 24.83 28.91
CA ALA A 267 11.12 24.72 30.34
C ALA A 267 9.68 24.53 30.86
N ALA A 268 8.70 25.12 30.17
CA ALA A 268 7.29 24.99 30.52
C ALA A 268 6.68 23.66 30.03
N LEU A 269 7.17 23.11 28.92
CA LEU A 269 6.66 21.88 28.34
C LEU A 269 7.15 20.62 29.07
N ILE A 270 8.41 20.61 29.57
CA ILE A 270 9.01 19.40 30.16
C ILE A 270 8.26 18.88 31.40
N GLY A 271 7.51 19.77 32.09
CA GLY A 271 6.69 19.38 33.22
C GLY A 271 5.27 18.91 32.89
N ARG A 272 4.90 18.84 31.62
CA ARG A 272 3.54 18.48 31.20
C ARG A 272 3.38 16.95 31.07
N PRO A 273 2.24 16.37 31.51
CA PRO A 273 2.03 14.92 31.46
C PRO A 273 2.09 14.30 30.07
N SER A 274 1.72 15.05 29.01
CA SER A 274 1.77 14.56 27.63
C SER A 274 3.18 14.54 27.04
N VAL A 275 4.17 15.18 27.72
CA VAL A 275 5.53 15.38 27.20
C VAL A 275 6.50 14.39 27.84
N ASN A 276 7.13 13.57 27.01
CA ASN A 276 8.12 12.56 27.43
C ASN A 276 9.56 13.12 27.41
N GLY A 277 9.79 14.19 26.65
CA GLY A 277 11.10 14.83 26.55
C GLY A 277 11.08 16.05 25.65
N VAL A 278 12.00 16.98 25.91
CA VAL A 278 12.19 18.19 25.11
C VAL A 278 13.69 18.37 24.88
N GLU A 279 14.08 18.63 23.63
CA GLU A 279 15.45 18.89 23.24
C GLU A 279 15.52 20.22 22.45
N LEU A 280 16.46 21.08 22.81
CA LEU A 280 16.73 22.33 22.09
C LEU A 280 17.59 22.04 20.86
N ASN A 281 17.09 22.39 19.67
CA ASN A 281 17.86 22.23 18.45
C ASN A 281 18.93 23.34 18.35
N PRO A 282 20.20 23.02 18.12
CA PRO A 282 21.26 24.02 17.96
C PRO A 282 21.02 25.03 16.82
N ALA A 283 20.29 24.63 15.80
CA ALA A 283 19.89 25.49 14.68
C ALA A 283 18.66 26.38 14.96
N GLY A 284 18.08 26.28 16.17
CA GLY A 284 16.83 26.94 16.57
C GLY A 284 15.64 26.00 16.53
N GLY A 285 14.68 26.23 17.45
CA GLY A 285 13.51 25.37 17.64
C GLY A 285 13.71 24.30 18.71
N LEU A 286 12.67 23.51 18.92
CA LEU A 286 12.58 22.41 19.88
C LEU A 286 12.23 21.11 19.15
N GLU A 287 12.82 20.01 19.58
CA GLU A 287 12.26 18.68 19.39
C GLU A 287 11.50 18.26 20.64
N VAL A 288 10.22 17.94 20.50
CA VAL A 288 9.36 17.52 21.61
C VAL A 288 8.88 16.12 21.36
N ARG A 289 9.08 15.23 22.35
CA ARG A 289 8.57 13.86 22.34
C ARG A 289 7.34 13.78 23.22
N ALA A 290 6.21 13.39 22.65
CA ALA A 290 4.92 13.37 23.33
C ALA A 290 4.27 11.97 23.26
N GLY A 291 3.67 11.54 24.37
CA GLY A 291 3.02 10.24 24.46
C GLY A 291 1.67 10.16 23.75
N ASP A 292 0.95 11.28 23.66
CA ASP A 292 -0.36 11.39 23.01
C ASP A 292 -0.40 12.61 22.11
N TYR A 293 -0.65 12.40 20.83
CA TYR A 293 -0.68 13.45 19.81
C TYR A 293 -1.73 14.54 20.10
N GLY A 294 -2.95 14.10 20.44
CA GLY A 294 -4.07 15.03 20.66
C GLY A 294 -3.95 15.81 21.97
N ALA A 295 -3.49 15.16 23.05
CA ALA A 295 -3.24 15.81 24.32
C ALA A 295 -2.15 16.86 24.21
N PHE A 296 -1.01 16.50 23.59
CA PHE A 296 0.09 17.42 23.36
C PHE A 296 -0.31 18.64 22.53
N SER A 297 -1.05 18.44 21.43
CA SER A 297 -1.48 19.56 20.57
C SER A 297 -2.33 20.56 21.32
N ARG A 298 -3.18 20.13 22.25
CA ARG A 298 -3.99 21.02 23.11
C ARG A 298 -3.14 21.69 24.17
N GLU A 299 -2.26 20.95 24.84
CA GLU A 299 -1.36 21.47 25.88
C GLU A 299 -0.37 22.49 25.33
N LEU A 300 0.22 22.24 24.16
CA LEU A 300 1.17 23.16 23.52
C LEU A 300 0.59 24.57 23.32
N ALA A 301 -0.65 24.64 22.82
CA ALA A 301 -1.32 25.92 22.60
C ALA A 301 -1.62 26.64 23.92
N ALA A 302 -1.97 25.91 24.98
CA ALA A 302 -2.21 26.47 26.30
C ALA A 302 -0.91 27.02 26.96
N VAL A 303 0.15 26.19 26.92
CA VAL A 303 1.47 26.53 27.47
C VAL A 303 2.07 27.76 26.76
N ALA A 304 1.99 27.80 25.43
CA ALA A 304 2.49 28.94 24.67
C ALA A 304 1.80 30.25 25.08
N ARG A 305 0.49 30.22 25.33
CA ARG A 305 -0.29 31.36 25.81
C ARG A 305 0.07 31.75 27.26
N GLU A 306 0.18 30.74 28.14
CA GLU A 306 0.58 30.95 29.54
C GLU A 306 1.96 31.66 29.66
N GLN A 307 2.89 31.29 28.80
CA GLN A 307 4.23 31.83 28.76
C GLN A 307 4.37 33.10 27.90
N GLY A 308 3.30 33.56 27.24
CA GLY A 308 3.36 34.70 26.32
C GLY A 308 4.25 34.44 25.09
N VAL A 309 4.52 33.19 24.76
CA VAL A 309 5.38 32.78 23.65
C VAL A 309 4.52 32.58 22.39
N ARG A 310 4.99 33.13 21.26
CA ARG A 310 4.34 32.92 19.95
C ARG A 310 4.92 31.71 19.26
N LEU A 311 4.06 30.75 18.89
CA LEU A 311 4.43 29.64 18.04
C LEU A 311 4.61 30.15 16.59
N ARG A 312 5.72 29.77 15.96
CA ARG A 312 6.04 30.09 14.54
C ARG A 312 5.80 28.90 13.62
N ALA A 313 6.15 27.71 14.09
CA ALA A 313 5.90 26.45 13.36
C ALA A 313 5.69 25.32 14.36
N VAL A 314 4.82 24.38 14.01
CA VAL A 314 4.61 23.12 14.70
C VAL A 314 4.47 22.06 13.64
N LEU A 315 5.45 21.20 13.51
CA LEU A 315 5.51 20.17 12.46
C LEU A 315 5.74 18.82 13.13
N PRO A 316 4.89 17.81 12.88
CA PRO A 316 5.22 16.45 13.27
C PRO A 316 6.42 15.97 12.43
N ALA A 317 7.43 15.42 13.10
CA ALA A 317 8.67 14.97 12.48
C ALA A 317 8.67 13.48 12.13
N ASP A 318 7.70 12.72 12.63
CA ASP A 318 7.62 11.27 12.50
C ASP A 318 6.29 10.76 11.91
N GLU A 319 5.57 11.61 11.20
CA GLU A 319 4.35 11.20 10.44
C GLU A 319 4.66 10.60 9.07
N SER A 320 5.92 10.32 8.73
CA SER A 320 6.27 9.65 7.48
C SER A 320 5.85 8.19 7.49
N LEU A 321 5.58 7.63 6.32
CA LEU A 321 5.31 6.21 6.15
C LEU A 321 6.50 5.35 6.64
N GLU A 322 7.72 5.86 6.53
CA GLU A 322 8.95 5.20 7.01
C GLU A 322 8.92 5.00 8.54
N SER A 323 8.50 6.02 9.29
CA SER A 323 8.34 5.93 10.74
C SER A 323 7.30 4.89 11.13
N VAL A 324 6.13 4.91 10.47
CA VAL A 324 5.06 3.92 10.69
C VAL A 324 5.56 2.50 10.41
N PHE A 325 6.20 2.31 9.25
CA PHE A 325 6.70 1.01 8.83
C PHE A 325 7.77 0.47 9.77
N THR A 326 8.76 1.30 10.12
CA THR A 326 9.83 0.92 11.07
C THR A 326 9.24 0.49 12.41
N TYR A 327 8.25 1.17 12.91
CA TYR A 327 7.61 0.83 14.19
C TYR A 327 6.81 -0.48 14.12
N LEU A 328 6.13 -0.76 12.99
CA LEU A 328 5.36 -2.00 12.82
C LEU A 328 6.22 -3.23 12.57
N VAL A 329 7.40 -3.07 11.94
CA VAL A 329 8.32 -4.19 11.66
C VAL A 329 9.21 -4.52 12.86
N ALA A 330 9.47 -3.54 13.75
CA ALA A 330 10.30 -3.71 14.95
C ALA A 330 9.51 -4.24 16.17
N SER A 331 8.18 -4.34 16.08
CA SER A 331 7.30 -4.86 17.12
C SER A 331 6.99 -6.35 16.88
#